data_80f31f2d9ab257ef0b99b716c11388be
#
_entry.id   80f31f2d9ab257ef0b99b716c11388be
#
_cell.length_a   1.000
_cell.length_b   1.000
_cell.length_c   1.000
_cell.angle_alpha   90.00
_cell.angle_beta   90.00
_cell.angle_gamma   90.00
#
_symmetry.space_group_name_H-M   'P 1'
#
loop_
_entity.id
_entity.type
_entity.pdbx_description
1 polymer ?
#
loop_
_entity_poly.entity_id
_entity_poly.type
_entity_poly.pdbx_seq_one_letter_code
_entity_poly.pdbx_strand_id
1 'polypeptide(L)'
;MELKIDRGLKSYEVKDIDGTLLGTLYVNPADIGIAARLEEARRAIQQLADGLASDADADVDKIIEADKLIREQINYIFGRDASSVFFKGVSALALLPDGSMVFEKVLQAAVPIIEDAVGKAIKASQMRVQKHVGVYLNTAKGLAPGQKA
;
A
#
# COMPACT_ATOMS: atom_id res chain seq x y z
N MET A 1 30.95 -2.93 12.71
CA MET A 1 30.59 -1.86 11.75
C MET A 1 29.08 -1.78 11.62
N GLU A 2 28.51 -0.61 11.60
CA GLU A 2 27.09 -0.44 11.35
C GLU A 2 26.87 0.35 10.07
N LEU A 3 25.76 0.07 9.41
CA LEU A 3 25.32 0.82 8.24
C LEU A 3 24.00 1.50 8.58
N LYS A 4 23.90 2.78 8.26
CA LYS A 4 22.67 3.54 8.45
C LYS A 4 22.15 3.98 7.10
N ILE A 5 20.86 3.72 6.85
CA ILE A 5 20.21 4.05 5.58
C ILE A 5 18.91 4.76 5.90
N ASP A 6 18.71 5.92 5.28
CA ASP A 6 17.43 6.62 5.35
C ASP A 6 16.49 5.97 4.33
N ARG A 7 15.44 5.33 4.80
CA ARG A 7 14.43 4.70 3.94
C ARG A 7 13.20 5.57 3.75
N GLY A 8 13.25 6.81 4.24
CA GLY A 8 12.14 7.76 4.06
C GLY A 8 10.87 7.40 4.82
N LEU A 9 10.98 6.60 5.88
CA LEU A 9 9.80 6.17 6.62
C LEU A 9 9.18 7.32 7.40
N LYS A 10 7.86 7.42 7.32
CA LYS A 10 7.04 8.31 8.14
C LYS A 10 6.12 7.48 9.00
N SER A 11 5.80 8.00 10.18
CA SER A 11 4.86 7.34 11.08
C SER A 11 3.44 7.78 10.78
N TYR A 12 2.54 6.82 10.79
CA TYR A 12 1.10 7.04 10.63
C TYR A 12 0.39 6.43 11.82
N GLU A 13 -0.32 7.24 12.58
CA GLU A 13 -1.12 6.75 13.69
C GLU A 13 -2.39 6.13 13.13
N VAL A 14 -2.65 4.88 13.49
CA VAL A 14 -3.89 4.19 13.11
C VAL A 14 -4.84 4.26 14.30
N LYS A 15 -6.01 4.81 14.06
CA LYS A 15 -7.01 5.02 15.11
C LYS A 15 -8.32 4.33 14.75
N ASP A 16 -9.01 3.87 15.76
CA ASP A 16 -10.37 3.40 15.61
C ASP A 16 -11.30 4.59 15.34
N ILE A 17 -12.53 4.29 14.92
CA ILE A 17 -13.49 5.34 14.57
C ILE A 17 -13.80 6.29 15.74
N ASP A 18 -13.63 5.82 16.98
CA ASP A 18 -13.84 6.64 18.18
C ASP A 18 -12.61 7.45 18.59
N GLY A 19 -11.52 7.37 17.80
CA GLY A 19 -10.28 8.08 18.09
C GLY A 19 -9.27 7.30 18.93
N THR A 20 -9.60 6.10 19.37
CA THR A 20 -8.66 5.27 20.13
C THR A 20 -7.47 4.87 19.26
N LEU A 21 -6.27 5.08 19.78
CA LEU A 21 -5.06 4.71 19.04
C LEU A 21 -4.91 3.18 19.02
N LEU A 22 -4.84 2.61 17.83
CA LEU A 22 -4.62 1.18 17.63
C LEU A 22 -3.13 0.85 17.52
N GLY A 23 -2.35 1.74 16.98
CA GLY A 23 -0.91 1.55 16.81
C GLY A 23 -0.36 2.51 15.78
N THR A 24 0.91 2.31 15.43
CA THR A 24 1.62 3.17 14.49
C THR A 24 2.21 2.34 13.36
N LEU A 25 2.04 2.80 12.14
CA LEU A 25 2.69 2.22 10.96
C LEU A 25 3.81 3.12 10.51
N TYR A 26 4.84 2.52 9.97
CA TYR A 26 5.98 3.22 9.38
C TYR A 26 6.03 2.91 7.90
N VAL A 27 5.76 3.91 7.07
CA VAL A 27 5.61 3.74 5.62
C VAL A 27 6.35 4.86 4.92
N ASN A 28 7.01 4.57 3.82
CA ASN A 28 7.57 5.60 2.96
C ASN A 28 6.47 6.07 2.01
N PRO A 29 5.98 7.31 2.14
CA PRO A 29 4.87 7.79 1.31
C PRO A 29 5.24 8.05 -0.16
N ALA A 30 6.48 7.83 -0.53
CA ALA A 30 6.94 7.96 -1.91
C ALA A 30 7.35 6.61 -2.51
N ASP A 31 7.09 5.51 -1.82
CA ASP A 31 7.45 4.17 -2.30
C ASP A 31 6.40 3.63 -3.26
N ILE A 32 6.72 3.64 -4.56
CA ILE A 32 5.83 3.11 -5.59
C ILE A 32 5.60 1.60 -5.43
N GLY A 33 6.49 0.89 -4.75
CA GLY A 33 6.33 -0.54 -4.46
C GLY A 33 5.08 -0.85 -3.65
N ILE A 34 4.64 0.10 -2.80
CA ILE A 34 3.40 -0.06 -2.04
C ILE A 34 2.20 -0.18 -2.97
N ALA A 35 2.14 0.62 -4.03
CA ALA A 35 1.04 0.57 -4.97
C ALA A 35 0.97 -0.79 -5.69
N ALA A 36 2.11 -1.32 -6.09
CA ALA A 36 2.17 -2.63 -6.72
C ALA A 36 1.73 -3.74 -5.77
N ARG A 37 2.23 -3.70 -4.53
CA ARG A 37 1.86 -4.70 -3.52
C ARG A 37 0.39 -4.60 -3.14
N LEU A 38 -0.18 -3.40 -3.08
CA LEU A 38 -1.60 -3.23 -2.82
C LEU A 38 -2.44 -3.90 -3.90
N GLU A 39 -2.10 -3.68 -5.16
CA GLU A 39 -2.87 -4.26 -6.26
C GLU A 39 -2.82 -5.80 -6.24
N GLU A 40 -1.65 -6.37 -5.99
CA GLU A 40 -1.50 -7.81 -5.85
C GLU A 40 -2.30 -8.34 -4.66
N ALA A 41 -2.17 -7.69 -3.50
CA ALA A 41 -2.87 -8.09 -2.28
C ALA A 41 -4.38 -7.96 -2.43
N ARG A 42 -4.85 -6.89 -3.05
CA ARG A 42 -6.28 -6.67 -3.27
C ARG A 42 -6.89 -7.81 -4.08
N ARG A 43 -6.20 -8.23 -5.15
CA ARG A 43 -6.66 -9.37 -5.95
C ARG A 43 -6.68 -10.67 -5.16
N ALA A 44 -5.62 -10.93 -4.39
CA ALA A 44 -5.53 -12.14 -3.57
C ALA A 44 -6.62 -12.16 -2.50
N ILE A 45 -6.86 -11.03 -1.84
CA ILE A 45 -7.91 -10.91 -0.83
C ILE A 45 -9.30 -11.13 -1.44
N GLN A 46 -9.54 -10.54 -2.62
CA GLN A 46 -10.81 -10.70 -3.30
C GLN A 46 -11.07 -12.16 -3.68
N GLN A 47 -10.04 -12.85 -4.15
CA GLN A 47 -10.17 -14.27 -4.47
C GLN A 47 -10.47 -15.11 -3.23
N LEU A 48 -9.84 -14.80 -2.10
CA LEU A 48 -10.10 -15.49 -0.85
C LEU A 48 -11.53 -15.27 -0.38
N ALA A 49 -12.00 -14.03 -0.43
CA ALA A 49 -13.36 -13.69 -0.01
C ALA A 49 -14.41 -14.33 -0.92
N ASP A 50 -14.20 -14.27 -2.24
CA ASP A 50 -15.11 -14.86 -3.21
C ASP A 50 -15.15 -16.39 -3.09
N GLY A 51 -13.98 -17.01 -2.90
CA GLY A 51 -13.88 -18.45 -2.71
C GLY A 51 -14.63 -18.90 -1.47
N LEU A 52 -14.53 -18.14 -0.38
CA LEU A 52 -15.25 -18.45 0.85
C LEU A 52 -16.76 -18.27 0.67
N ALA A 53 -17.18 -17.20 0.00
CA ALA A 53 -18.59 -16.91 -0.24
C ALA A 53 -19.28 -17.96 -1.12
N SER A 54 -18.53 -18.56 -2.05
CA SER A 54 -19.06 -19.57 -2.95
C SER A 54 -18.91 -21.01 -2.45
N ASP A 55 -18.27 -21.21 -1.30
CA ASP A 55 -18.03 -22.55 -0.75
C ASP A 55 -19.22 -22.99 0.09
N ALA A 56 -19.99 -23.95 -0.42
CA ALA A 56 -21.15 -24.49 0.29
C ALA A 56 -20.77 -25.25 1.56
N ASP A 57 -19.51 -25.69 1.65
CA ASP A 57 -19.01 -26.45 2.80
C ASP A 57 -18.16 -25.55 3.73
N ALA A 58 -18.26 -24.25 3.59
CA ALA A 58 -17.52 -23.33 4.45
C ALA A 58 -17.91 -23.51 5.92
N ASP A 59 -16.92 -23.59 6.77
CA ASP A 59 -17.09 -23.74 8.21
C ASP A 59 -16.15 -22.75 8.95
N VAL A 60 -16.18 -22.82 10.27
CA VAL A 60 -15.38 -21.92 11.10
C VAL A 60 -13.88 -22.04 10.79
N ASP A 61 -13.39 -23.25 10.57
CA ASP A 61 -11.96 -23.46 10.29
C ASP A 61 -11.55 -22.82 8.96
N LYS A 62 -12.39 -22.90 7.93
CA LYS A 62 -12.14 -22.26 6.65
C LYS A 62 -12.17 -20.75 6.76
N ILE A 63 -13.08 -20.21 7.57
CA ILE A 63 -13.16 -18.77 7.82
C ILE A 63 -11.91 -18.29 8.55
N ILE A 64 -11.44 -19.01 9.56
CA ILE A 64 -10.22 -18.68 10.31
C ILE A 64 -9.01 -18.70 9.38
N GLU A 65 -8.92 -19.69 8.49
CA GLU A 65 -7.82 -19.77 7.54
C GLU A 65 -7.85 -18.62 6.55
N ALA A 66 -9.02 -18.25 6.04
CA ALA A 66 -9.18 -17.10 5.15
C ALA A 66 -8.78 -15.81 5.86
N ASP A 67 -9.20 -15.62 7.10
CA ASP A 67 -8.81 -14.46 7.90
C ASP A 67 -7.28 -14.36 8.03
N LYS A 68 -6.63 -15.45 8.33
CA LYS A 68 -5.19 -15.51 8.45
C LYS A 68 -4.50 -15.10 7.14
N LEU A 69 -4.97 -15.63 6.01
CA LEU A 69 -4.40 -15.33 4.71
C LEU A 69 -4.61 -13.86 4.32
N ILE A 70 -5.77 -13.29 4.66
CA ILE A 70 -6.06 -11.88 4.43
C ILE A 70 -5.09 -11.00 5.24
N ARG A 71 -4.86 -11.35 6.51
CA ARG A 71 -3.91 -10.64 7.35
C ARG A 71 -2.48 -10.69 6.78
N GLU A 72 -2.08 -11.82 6.24
CA GLU A 72 -0.78 -11.96 5.58
C GLU A 72 -0.66 -11.03 4.36
N GLN A 73 -1.74 -10.86 3.60
CA GLN A 73 -1.76 -9.95 2.47
C GLN A 73 -1.64 -8.49 2.92
N ILE A 74 -2.29 -8.12 4.00
CA ILE A 74 -2.17 -6.77 4.57
C ILE A 74 -0.72 -6.52 5.01
N ASN A 75 -0.08 -7.50 5.64
CA ASN A 75 1.32 -7.41 6.02
C ASN A 75 2.23 -7.30 4.79
N TYR A 76 1.88 -7.94 3.70
CA TYR A 76 2.62 -7.83 2.46
C TYR A 76 2.63 -6.40 1.90
N ILE A 77 1.51 -5.69 2.04
CA ILE A 77 1.41 -4.30 1.56
C ILE A 77 2.32 -3.38 2.38
N PHE A 78 2.20 -3.42 3.69
CA PHE A 78 2.77 -2.42 4.60
C PHE A 78 4.01 -2.88 5.35
N GLY A 79 4.34 -4.16 5.27
CA GLY A 79 5.39 -4.77 6.05
C GLY A 79 4.83 -5.55 7.24
N ARG A 80 5.71 -6.23 7.96
CA ARG A 80 5.26 -7.13 9.00
C ARG A 80 4.50 -6.40 10.09
N ASP A 81 3.61 -7.11 10.70
CA ASP A 81 2.78 -6.68 11.83
C ASP A 81 1.77 -5.56 11.55
N ALA A 82 1.63 -5.13 10.32
CA ALA A 82 0.60 -4.14 9.98
C ALA A 82 -0.80 -4.63 10.32
N SER A 83 -1.08 -5.91 10.08
CA SER A 83 -2.38 -6.49 10.41
C SER A 83 -2.68 -6.44 11.91
N SER A 84 -1.68 -6.59 12.76
CA SER A 84 -1.85 -6.50 14.21
C SER A 84 -2.31 -5.10 14.64
N VAL A 85 -1.87 -4.07 13.93
CA VAL A 85 -2.28 -2.71 14.18
C VAL A 85 -3.69 -2.45 13.66
N PHE A 86 -3.95 -2.77 12.40
CA PHE A 86 -5.24 -2.48 11.79
C PHE A 86 -6.40 -3.25 12.40
N PHE A 87 -6.21 -4.51 12.70
CA PHE A 87 -7.33 -5.34 13.16
C PHE A 87 -7.44 -5.42 14.69
N LYS A 88 -6.35 -5.38 15.38
CA LYS A 88 -6.26 -5.33 16.85
C LYS A 88 -7.34 -6.11 17.57
N GLY A 89 -7.37 -7.41 17.38
CA GLY A 89 -8.31 -8.29 18.06
C GLY A 89 -9.64 -8.47 17.36
N VAL A 90 -9.85 -7.83 16.22
CA VAL A 90 -11.05 -8.01 15.40
C VAL A 90 -10.71 -8.82 14.16
N SER A 91 -11.59 -9.71 13.74
CA SER A 91 -11.38 -10.49 12.52
C SER A 91 -11.42 -9.58 11.29
N ALA A 92 -10.54 -9.85 10.33
CA ALA A 92 -10.57 -9.16 9.05
C ALA A 92 -11.88 -9.37 8.28
N LEU A 93 -12.54 -10.49 8.53
CA LEU A 93 -13.82 -10.84 7.90
C LEU A 93 -15.03 -10.46 8.74
N ALA A 94 -14.84 -9.76 9.86
CA ALA A 94 -15.97 -9.31 10.68
C ALA A 94 -16.83 -8.32 9.88
N LEU A 95 -18.16 -8.47 10.02
CA LEU A 95 -19.11 -7.59 9.33
C LEU A 95 -19.32 -6.31 10.12
N LEU A 96 -19.40 -5.22 9.41
CA LEU A 96 -19.75 -3.91 9.96
C LEU A 96 -21.23 -3.63 9.71
N PRO A 97 -21.81 -2.68 10.45
CA PRO A 97 -23.25 -2.34 10.29
C PRO A 97 -23.65 -1.96 8.86
N ASP A 98 -22.73 -1.46 8.03
CA ASP A 98 -23.02 -1.11 6.65
C ASP A 98 -22.92 -2.28 5.67
N GLY A 99 -22.67 -3.48 6.18
CA GLY A 99 -22.55 -4.69 5.37
C GLY A 99 -21.17 -4.95 4.80
N SER A 100 -20.21 -4.04 4.99
CA SER A 100 -18.83 -4.27 4.58
C SER A 100 -18.08 -5.08 5.63
N MET A 101 -16.94 -5.63 5.22
CA MET A 101 -16.05 -6.33 6.14
C MET A 101 -14.93 -5.40 6.59
N VAL A 102 -14.36 -5.67 7.75
CA VAL A 102 -13.31 -4.81 8.32
C VAL A 102 -12.14 -4.66 7.36
N PHE A 103 -11.71 -5.71 6.64
CA PHE A 103 -10.59 -5.60 5.71
C PHE A 103 -10.86 -4.58 4.60
N GLU A 104 -12.13 -4.42 4.20
CA GLU A 104 -12.49 -3.44 3.16
C GLU A 104 -12.24 -2.02 3.63
N LYS A 105 -12.53 -1.75 4.90
CA LYS A 105 -12.25 -0.43 5.50
C LYS A 105 -10.74 -0.16 5.60
N VAL A 106 -9.96 -1.20 5.92
CA VAL A 106 -8.51 -1.09 5.97
C VAL A 106 -7.94 -0.73 4.60
N LEU A 107 -8.39 -1.42 3.54
CA LEU A 107 -7.96 -1.11 2.18
C LEU A 107 -8.37 0.29 1.75
N GLN A 108 -9.58 0.72 2.08
CA GLN A 108 -10.05 2.07 1.78
C GLN A 108 -9.20 3.13 2.49
N ALA A 109 -8.84 2.90 3.74
CA ALA A 109 -8.01 3.83 4.50
C ALA A 109 -6.60 3.95 3.92
N ALA A 110 -6.11 2.89 3.28
CA ALA A 110 -4.78 2.87 2.69
C ALA A 110 -4.70 3.60 1.33
N VAL A 111 -5.82 3.70 0.62
CA VAL A 111 -5.85 4.27 -0.74
C VAL A 111 -5.24 5.68 -0.83
N PRO A 112 -5.58 6.64 0.05
CA PRO A 112 -4.99 7.99 -0.05
C PRO A 112 -3.47 8.00 0.08
N ILE A 113 -2.91 7.16 0.94
CA ILE A 113 -1.47 7.05 1.13
C ILE A 113 -0.82 6.58 -0.17
N ILE A 114 -1.43 5.58 -0.79
CA ILE A 114 -0.92 4.96 -2.00
C ILE A 114 -1.06 5.90 -3.21
N GLU A 115 -2.17 6.58 -3.34
CA GLU A 115 -2.36 7.57 -4.40
C GLU A 115 -1.33 8.70 -4.29
N ASP A 116 -1.05 9.14 -3.08
CA ASP A 116 -0.04 10.16 -2.82
C ASP A 116 1.35 9.64 -3.20
N ALA A 117 1.67 8.40 -2.83
CA ALA A 117 2.94 7.78 -3.18
C ALA A 117 3.13 7.66 -4.69
N VAL A 118 2.10 7.22 -5.41
CA VAL A 118 2.13 7.11 -6.87
C VAL A 118 2.32 8.47 -7.50
N GLY A 119 1.55 9.47 -7.05
CA GLY A 119 1.66 10.82 -7.57
C GLY A 119 3.05 11.41 -7.37
N LYS A 120 3.63 11.25 -6.19
CA LYS A 120 4.97 11.72 -5.88
C LYS A 120 6.03 11.02 -6.73
N ALA A 121 5.91 9.70 -6.91
CA ALA A 121 6.85 8.92 -7.69
C ALA A 121 6.82 9.33 -9.17
N ILE A 122 5.63 9.50 -9.73
CA ILE A 122 5.47 9.92 -11.12
C ILE A 122 6.05 11.33 -11.31
N LYS A 123 5.71 12.25 -10.42
CA LYS A 123 6.20 13.63 -10.51
C LYS A 123 7.72 13.68 -10.41
N ALA A 124 8.31 12.96 -9.47
CA ALA A 124 9.76 12.90 -9.32
C ALA A 124 10.43 12.31 -10.56
N SER A 125 9.85 11.27 -11.13
CA SER A 125 10.34 10.64 -12.34
C SER A 125 10.31 11.60 -13.54
N GLN A 126 9.18 12.31 -13.70
CA GLN A 126 9.03 13.30 -14.75
C GLN A 126 10.05 14.44 -14.60
N MET A 127 10.25 14.93 -13.39
CA MET A 127 11.24 15.97 -13.13
C MET A 127 12.65 15.52 -13.46
N ARG A 128 13.01 14.28 -13.13
CA ARG A 128 14.33 13.73 -13.47
C ARG A 128 14.51 13.62 -14.98
N VAL A 129 13.51 13.14 -15.67
CA VAL A 129 13.55 13.01 -17.13
C VAL A 129 13.73 14.37 -17.77
N GLN A 130 12.96 15.36 -17.37
CA GLN A 130 13.07 16.71 -17.89
C GLN A 130 14.45 17.32 -17.64
N LYS A 131 14.98 17.15 -16.42
CA LYS A 131 16.29 17.63 -16.07
C LYS A 131 17.37 16.96 -16.92
N HIS A 132 17.27 15.67 -17.09
CA HIS A 132 18.22 14.89 -17.87
C HIS A 132 18.18 15.27 -19.35
N VAL A 133 16.99 15.37 -19.91
CA VAL A 133 16.78 15.79 -21.28
C VAL A 133 17.27 17.22 -21.49
N GLY A 134 17.02 18.10 -20.53
CA GLY A 134 17.51 19.48 -20.59
C GLY A 134 19.03 19.56 -20.69
N VAL A 135 19.72 18.78 -19.88
CA VAL A 135 21.19 18.73 -19.92
C VAL A 135 21.66 18.19 -21.27
N TYR A 136 21.03 17.13 -21.77
CA TYR A 136 21.36 16.55 -23.04
C TYR A 136 21.14 17.55 -24.19
N LEU A 137 20.02 18.23 -24.23
CA LEU A 137 19.74 19.22 -25.27
C LEU A 137 20.70 20.40 -25.21
N ASN A 138 21.07 20.85 -24.03
CA ASN A 138 22.05 21.93 -23.90
C ASN A 138 23.41 21.51 -24.44
N THR A 139 23.81 20.29 -24.18
CA THR A 139 25.05 19.73 -24.73
C THR A 139 24.99 19.65 -26.25
N ALA A 140 23.88 19.16 -26.76
CA ALA A 140 23.67 19.04 -28.18
C ALA A 140 23.66 20.43 -28.88
N LYS A 141 23.04 21.40 -28.24
CA LYS A 141 23.01 22.74 -28.77
C LYS A 141 24.42 23.38 -28.77
N GLY A 142 25.22 23.04 -27.80
CA GLY A 142 26.61 23.49 -27.77
C GLY A 142 27.39 22.90 -28.92
N LEU A 143 26.98 21.75 -29.39
CA LEU A 143 27.65 21.10 -30.51
C LEU A 143 26.96 21.49 -31.79
N ALA A 144 25.66 21.37 -31.81
CA ALA A 144 24.87 21.63 -32.99
C ALA A 144 23.57 22.20 -32.53
N PRO A 145 23.60 23.29 -32.03
CA PRO A 145 22.57 23.88 -31.39
C PRO A 145 21.27 23.70 -31.96
N GLY A 146 20.99 23.72 -32.52
CA GLY A 146 19.78 23.68 -32.82
C GLY A 146 19.04 22.56 -32.71
N GLN A 147 19.72 22.14 -32.40
CA GLN A 147 19.27 21.31 -32.28
C GLN A 147 18.30 21.13 -31.72
N LYS A 148 17.91 21.42 -31.85
CA LYS A 148 17.19 21.33 -31.47
C LYS A 148 16.71 21.20 -31.47
N ALA A 149 16.92 21.01 -31.50
CA ALA A 149 16.51 21.35 -31.23
C ALA A 149 15.64 21.06 -31.20
#